data_48c11d60677b9c4ef16fbadca1563a11
#
_entry.id   48c11d60677b9c4ef16fbadca1563a11
#
_cell.length_a   1.000
_cell.length_b   1.000
_cell.length_c   1.000
_cell.angle_alpha   90.00
_cell.angle_beta   90.00
_cell.angle_gamma   90.00
#
_symmetry.space_group_name_H-M   'P 1'
#
loop_
_entity.id
_entity.type
_entity.pdbx_description
1 polymer ?
#
loop_
_entity_poly.entity_id
_entity_poly.type
_entity_poly.pdbx_seq_one_letter_code
_entity_poly.pdbx_strand_id
1 'polypeptide(L)'
;MKSQKGLMAEKEYSYTVFFEPSSEGGYIVTIPALPGLITEGDTLEEARDMARDAIRAYLESLVKDGEKIPEEKGTMQEKVAVSVDSSS
;
A
#
# COMPACT_ATOMS: atom_id res chain seq x y z
N MET A 1 -9.44 -30.24 15.09
CA MET A 1 -9.24 -29.82 15.10
C MET A 1 -9.07 -29.03 14.90
N LYS A 2 -9.00 -29.04 14.72
CA LYS A 2 -8.77 -28.41 14.55
C LYS A 2 -8.35 -27.51 14.56
N SER A 3 -8.29 -27.32 14.76
CA SER A 3 -7.82 -26.58 14.77
C SER A 3 -6.91 -26.04 14.53
N GLN A 4 -6.40 -26.28 14.69
CA GLN A 4 -5.38 -25.82 14.29
C GLN A 4 -5.44 -24.96 13.25
N LYS A 5 -6.27 -25.06 12.72
CA LYS A 5 -6.41 -24.25 11.82
C LYS A 5 -6.51 -22.93 12.22
N GLY A 6 -7.21 -22.56 13.10
CA GLY A 6 -7.24 -21.22 13.55
C GLY A 6 -5.88 -20.69 13.85
N LEU A 7 -5.04 -21.58 14.31
CA LEU A 7 -3.68 -21.20 14.62
C LEU A 7 -2.89 -20.85 13.39
N MET A 8 -3.20 -21.52 12.30
CA MET A 8 -2.44 -21.35 11.08
C MET A 8 -3.05 -20.29 10.18
N ALA A 9 -4.22 -19.83 10.53
CA ALA A 9 -4.90 -18.87 9.69
C ALA A 9 -4.16 -17.54 9.71
N GLU A 10 -3.96 -17.00 8.55
CA GLU A 10 -3.39 -15.68 8.42
C GLU A 10 -4.48 -14.70 8.13
N LYS A 11 -4.41 -13.56 8.77
CA LYS A 11 -5.35 -12.50 8.48
C LYS A 11 -4.82 -11.71 7.31
N GLU A 12 -5.66 -11.46 6.35
CA GLU A 12 -5.29 -10.74 5.16
C GLU A 12 -5.62 -9.26 5.35
N TYR A 13 -4.71 -8.40 4.93
CA TYR A 13 -4.88 -6.96 5.00
C TYR A 13 -4.79 -6.39 3.60
N SER A 14 -5.62 -5.39 3.34
CA SER A 14 -5.64 -4.73 2.04
C SER A 14 -5.41 -3.25 2.22
N TYR A 15 -4.54 -2.68 1.39
CA TYR A 15 -4.23 -1.27 1.45
C TYR A 15 -4.23 -0.67 0.06
N THR A 16 -4.66 0.57 -0.01
CA THR A 16 -4.56 1.33 -1.25
C THR A 16 -3.10 1.72 -1.46
N VAL A 17 -2.63 1.51 -2.67
CA VAL A 17 -1.25 1.79 -3.05
C VAL A 17 -1.27 2.77 -4.22
N PHE A 18 -0.46 3.82 -4.12
CA PHE A 18 -0.31 4.78 -5.20
C PHE A 18 0.97 4.49 -5.96
N PHE A 19 0.86 4.49 -7.28
CA PHE A 19 1.99 4.31 -8.17
C PHE A 19 2.11 5.57 -9.01
N GLU A 20 3.16 6.33 -8.79
CA GLU A 20 3.34 7.57 -9.51
C GLU A 20 4.56 7.48 -10.41
N PRO A 21 4.40 7.80 -11.70
CA PRO A 21 5.55 7.77 -12.59
C PRO A 21 6.64 8.74 -12.09
N SER A 22 7.85 8.25 -12.12
CA SER A 22 9.00 9.05 -11.71
C SER A 22 9.61 9.73 -12.93
N SER A 23 10.10 10.94 -12.74
CA SER A 23 10.75 11.64 -13.84
C SER A 23 12.03 10.93 -14.28
N GLU A 24 12.56 10.07 -13.45
CA GLU A 24 13.77 9.33 -13.76
C GLU A 24 13.48 7.94 -14.29
N GLY A 25 12.22 7.66 -14.57
CA GLY A 25 11.81 6.34 -15.00
C GLY A 25 11.26 5.54 -13.85
N GLY A 26 10.40 4.57 -14.19
CA GLY A 26 9.81 3.74 -13.16
C GLY A 26 8.73 4.43 -12.37
N TYR A 27 8.44 3.87 -11.22
CA TYR A 27 7.33 4.32 -10.39
C TYR A 27 7.75 4.45 -8.94
N ILE A 28 7.26 5.51 -8.30
CA ILE A 28 7.39 5.67 -6.88
C ILE A 28 6.11 5.18 -6.23
N VAL A 29 6.25 4.43 -5.17
CA VAL A 29 5.13 3.73 -4.54
C VAL A 29 4.93 4.25 -3.13
N THR A 30 3.69 4.66 -2.83
CA THR A 30 3.35 5.08 -1.48
C THR A 30 2.08 4.39 -1.03
N ILE A 31 1.95 4.18 0.26
CA ILE A 31 0.78 3.54 0.85
C ILE A 31 0.24 4.47 1.93
N PRO A 32 -0.83 5.20 1.64
CA PRO A 32 -1.31 6.22 2.59
C PRO A 32 -1.60 5.71 3.99
N ALA A 33 -2.12 4.50 4.10
CA ALA A 33 -2.46 3.94 5.41
C ALA A 33 -1.23 3.59 6.24
N LEU A 34 -0.06 3.57 5.61
CA LEU A 34 1.19 3.23 6.27
C LEU A 34 2.18 4.37 6.03
N PRO A 35 2.01 5.48 6.77
CA PRO A 35 2.81 6.68 6.51
C PRO A 35 4.29 6.41 6.63
N GLY A 36 5.04 7.00 5.72
CA GLY A 36 6.48 6.84 5.73
C GLY A 36 6.97 5.65 4.94
N LEU A 37 6.09 4.78 4.50
CA LEU A 37 6.47 3.62 3.73
C LEU A 37 6.50 4.00 2.25
N ILE A 38 7.70 4.01 1.68
CA ILE A 38 7.91 4.38 0.28
C ILE A 38 8.81 3.35 -0.35
N THR A 39 8.48 2.96 -1.57
CA THR A 39 9.36 2.08 -2.32
C THR A 39 9.25 2.47 -3.80
N GLU A 40 9.87 1.70 -4.67
CA GLU A 40 9.87 2.04 -6.09
C GLU A 40 10.11 0.79 -6.91
N GLY A 41 9.84 0.89 -8.19
CA GLY A 41 10.09 -0.19 -9.12
C GLY A 41 10.23 0.37 -10.52
N ASP A 42 10.98 -0.33 -11.37
CA ASP A 42 11.24 0.13 -12.73
C ASP A 42 10.03 -0.04 -13.65
N THR A 43 9.20 -1.02 -13.36
CA THR A 43 7.99 -1.26 -14.10
C THR A 43 6.83 -1.31 -13.13
N LEU A 44 5.62 -1.24 -13.65
CA LEU A 44 4.45 -1.32 -12.77
C LEU A 44 4.39 -2.68 -12.08
N GLU A 45 4.74 -3.72 -12.79
CA GLU A 45 4.73 -5.06 -12.19
C GLU A 45 5.75 -5.16 -11.07
N GLU A 46 6.96 -4.66 -11.31
CA GLU A 46 7.97 -4.67 -10.28
C GLU A 46 7.55 -3.81 -9.10
N ALA A 47 6.95 -2.66 -9.39
CA ALA A 47 6.49 -1.77 -8.33
C ALA A 47 5.45 -2.44 -7.45
N ARG A 48 4.56 -3.24 -8.06
CA ARG A 48 3.58 -3.99 -7.28
C ARG A 48 4.25 -5.00 -6.36
N ASP A 49 5.26 -5.69 -6.88
CA ASP A 49 5.98 -6.67 -6.06
C ASP A 49 6.70 -5.97 -4.92
N MET A 50 7.31 -4.84 -5.21
CA MET A 50 8.01 -4.07 -4.17
C MET A 50 7.03 -3.57 -3.12
N ALA A 51 5.85 -3.14 -3.56
CA ALA A 51 4.83 -2.69 -2.61
C ALA A 51 4.43 -3.82 -1.68
N ARG A 52 4.19 -5.00 -2.25
CA ARG A 52 3.78 -6.14 -1.46
C ARG A 52 4.84 -6.52 -0.44
N ASP A 53 6.10 -6.55 -0.87
CA ASP A 53 7.19 -6.90 0.03
C ASP A 53 7.35 -5.86 1.13
N ALA A 54 7.26 -4.58 0.76
CA ALA A 54 7.44 -3.51 1.74
C ALA A 54 6.32 -3.53 2.77
N ILE A 55 5.09 -3.74 2.32
CA ILE A 55 3.95 -3.81 3.24
C ILE A 55 4.13 -4.99 4.19
N ARG A 56 4.48 -6.16 3.63
CA ARG A 56 4.66 -7.34 4.47
C ARG A 56 5.70 -7.10 5.54
N ALA A 57 6.85 -6.56 5.16
CA ALA A 57 7.92 -6.33 6.12
C ALA A 57 7.49 -5.32 7.18
N TYR A 58 6.76 -4.29 6.77
CA TYR A 58 6.29 -3.27 7.69
C TYR A 58 5.33 -3.87 8.72
N LEU A 59 4.37 -4.67 8.25
CA LEU A 59 3.39 -5.28 9.14
C LEU A 59 4.02 -6.30 10.06
N GLU A 60 4.97 -7.07 9.55
CA GLU A 60 5.66 -8.05 10.38
C GLU A 60 6.44 -7.34 11.49
N SER A 61 7.00 -6.19 11.19
CA SER A 61 7.70 -5.40 12.18
C SER A 61 6.75 -4.95 13.28
N LEU A 62 5.55 -4.52 12.90
CA LEU A 62 4.57 -4.10 13.90
C LEU A 62 4.16 -5.25 14.80
N VAL A 63 3.93 -6.41 14.20
CA VAL A 63 3.55 -7.59 14.97
C VAL A 63 4.65 -7.95 15.95
N LYS A 64 5.89 -7.91 15.48
CA LYS A 64 7.02 -8.24 16.33
C LYS A 64 7.13 -7.30 17.50
N ASP A 65 6.82 -6.03 17.29
CA ASP A 65 6.90 -5.03 18.34
C ASP A 65 5.64 -4.97 19.19
N GLY A 66 4.66 -5.81 18.92
CA GLY A 66 3.42 -5.80 19.67
C GLY A 66 2.53 -4.62 19.35
N GLU A 67 2.74 -3.98 18.23
CA GLU A 67 1.96 -2.81 17.85
C GLU A 67 0.78 -3.20 16.99
N LYS A 68 -0.23 -2.35 17.06
CA LYS A 68 -1.45 -2.61 16.33
C LYS A 68 -1.24 -2.37 14.83
N ILE A 69 -1.78 -3.27 14.01
CA ILE A 69 -1.71 -3.12 12.57
C ILE A 69 -2.81 -2.17 12.12
N PRO A 70 -2.46 -1.11 11.39
CA PRO A 70 -3.46 -0.20 10.86
C PRO A 70 -4.38 -0.90 9.88
N GLU A 71 -5.64 -0.54 9.90
CA GLU A 71 -6.59 -1.09 8.94
C GLU A 71 -7.15 0.05 8.12
N GLU A 72 -7.24 -0.19 6.83
CA GLU A 72 -7.86 0.77 5.92
C GLU A 72 -9.29 0.37 5.74
N LYS A 73 -10.21 1.25 6.13
CA LYS A 73 -11.63 0.94 6.06
C LYS A 73 -12.37 2.00 5.31
N GLY A 74 -13.06 1.61 4.26
CA GLY A 74 -13.91 2.52 3.54
C GLY A 74 -13.21 3.61 2.76
N THR A 75 -11.90 3.52 2.64
CA THR A 75 -11.15 4.51 1.89
C THR A 75 -11.43 4.32 0.40
N MET A 76 -11.75 5.42 -0.26
CA MET A 76 -12.02 5.40 -1.69
C MET A 76 -11.11 6.38 -2.39
N GLN A 77 -10.80 6.06 -3.62
CA GLN A 77 -9.95 6.91 -4.44
C GLN A 77 -10.68 7.22 -5.73
N GLU A 78 -10.65 8.48 -6.11
CA GLU A 78 -11.43 8.89 -7.26
C GLU A 78 -10.75 10.07 -7.94
N LYS A 79 -10.85 10.10 -9.27
CA LYS A 79 -10.43 11.26 -10.02
C LYS A 79 -11.63 12.14 -10.22
N VAL A 80 -11.51 13.40 -9.84
CA VAL A 80 -12.60 14.34 -10.00
C VAL A 80 -12.17 15.39 -11.01
N ALA A 81 -12.95 15.52 -12.07
CA ALA A 81 -12.63 16.46 -13.14
C ALA A 81 -13.30 17.80 -12.84
N VAL A 82 -12.56 18.85 -13.04
CA VAL A 82 -13.06 20.20 -12.79
C VAL A 82 -12.66 21.08 -13.96
N SER A 83 -13.59 21.90 -14.41
CA SER A 83 -13.29 22.87 -15.47
C SER A 83 -13.00 24.20 -14.84
N VAL A 84 -11.96 24.83 -15.32
CA VAL A 84 -11.56 26.15 -14.82
C VAL A 84 -11.44 27.10 -16.01
N ASP A 85 -11.96 28.31 -15.85
CA ASP A 85 -11.81 29.31 -16.88
C ASP A 85 -10.39 29.84 -16.81
N SER A 86 -9.59 29.44 -17.78
CA SER A 86 -8.18 29.82 -17.80
C SER A 86 -7.90 30.93 -18.80
N SER A 87 -8.91 31.51 -19.34
CA SER A 87 -8.71 32.58 -20.28
C SER A 87 -8.40 33.86 -19.53
N SER A 88 -7.22 34.35 -19.62
CA SER A 88 -6.89 35.59 -18.94
C SER A 88 -5.62 36.20 -19.51
#